data_aa6901e0d82839553f68a57238a51c66
#
_entry.id   aa6901e0d82839553f68a57238a51c66
#
_cell.length_a   1.000
_cell.length_b   1.000
_cell.length_c   1.000
_cell.angle_alpha   90.00
_cell.angle_beta   90.00
_cell.angle_gamma   90.00
#
_symmetry.space_group_name_H-M   'P 1'
#
loop_
_entity.id
_entity.type
_entity.pdbx_description
1 polymer ?
#
loop_
_entity_poly.entity_id
_entity_poly.type
_entity_poly.pdbx_seq_one_letter_code
_entity_poly.pdbx_strand_id
1 'polypeptide(L)'
;MQEHPSISKATVDRLPRYYRCLRQLSDEGVSIASSEELGRRLSINPEQIRKDLTAFGQFGKKGVGYYVAELKESIGGILGLDQHLSLAIVGMGHLGAALANYQGIERLGFRLAAIFDSNPVVIGTRVGERRVEDIAYLAEIVAERSIQIGVIA
;
A
#
# COMPACT_ATOMS: atom_id res chain seq x y z
N MET A 1 8.18 30.30 -6.55
CA MET A 1 7.12 29.27 -6.39
C MET A 1 7.09 28.49 -7.71
N GLN A 2 7.68 27.29 -7.73
CA GLN A 2 7.56 26.40 -8.90
C GLN A 2 6.18 25.76 -8.80
N GLU A 3 5.32 26.08 -9.77
CA GLU A 3 4.07 25.37 -9.99
C GLU A 3 4.42 23.90 -10.34
N HIS A 4 4.25 22.98 -9.41
CA HIS A 4 4.22 21.57 -9.74
C HIS A 4 3.01 21.35 -10.67
N PRO A 5 3.20 20.85 -11.89
CA PRO A 5 2.09 20.56 -12.79
C PRO A 5 1.13 19.61 -12.04
N SER A 6 -0.15 19.99 -11.98
CA SER A 6 -1.16 19.20 -11.30
C SER A 6 -1.21 17.81 -11.94
N ILE A 7 -0.77 16.81 -11.18
CA ILE A 7 -0.76 15.42 -11.64
C ILE A 7 -2.20 14.98 -11.82
N SER A 8 -2.54 14.45 -13.00
CA SER A 8 -3.92 14.06 -13.29
C SER A 8 -4.34 12.87 -12.41
N LYS A 9 -5.60 12.86 -12.00
CA LYS A 9 -6.17 11.73 -11.24
C LYS A 9 -5.94 10.40 -11.96
N ALA A 10 -6.09 10.36 -13.28
CA ALA A 10 -5.85 9.17 -14.07
C ALA A 10 -4.41 8.65 -13.98
N THR A 11 -3.43 9.55 -13.85
CA THR A 11 -2.02 9.19 -13.63
C THR A 11 -1.83 8.59 -12.24
N VAL A 12 -2.43 9.20 -11.22
CA VAL A 12 -2.39 8.68 -9.84
C VAL A 12 -3.02 7.29 -9.76
N ASP A 13 -4.17 7.10 -10.39
CA ASP A 13 -4.91 5.82 -10.39
C ASP A 13 -4.13 4.67 -11.07
N ARG A 14 -3.14 4.99 -11.92
CA ARG A 14 -2.26 3.99 -12.55
C ARG A 14 -1.05 3.59 -11.72
N LEU A 15 -0.61 4.42 -10.77
CA LEU A 15 0.58 4.12 -9.94
C LEU A 15 0.54 2.76 -9.23
N PRO A 16 -0.58 2.34 -8.61
CA PRO A 16 -0.66 1.03 -7.98
C PRO A 16 -0.48 -0.13 -8.98
N ARG A 17 -0.86 0.06 -10.25
CA ARG A 17 -0.66 -0.93 -11.30
C ARG A 17 0.83 -1.02 -11.67
N TYR A 18 1.52 0.12 -11.79
CA TYR A 18 2.97 0.16 -12.01
C TYR A 18 3.71 -0.51 -10.87
N TYR A 19 3.39 -0.19 -9.63
CA TYR A 19 4.02 -0.78 -8.46
C TYR A 19 3.88 -2.32 -8.43
N ARG A 20 2.69 -2.85 -8.68
CA ARG A 20 2.46 -4.31 -8.73
C ARG A 20 3.25 -4.98 -9.83
N CYS A 21 3.32 -4.37 -11.01
CA CYS A 21 4.11 -4.88 -12.13
C CYS A 21 5.61 -4.91 -11.79
N LEU A 22 6.13 -3.83 -11.20
CA LEU A 22 7.53 -3.74 -10.80
C LEU A 22 7.88 -4.73 -9.68
N ARG A 23 6.95 -4.96 -8.74
CA ARG A 23 7.13 -5.98 -7.72
C ARG A 23 7.26 -7.37 -8.35
N GLN A 24 6.37 -7.71 -9.28
CA GLN A 24 6.43 -8.98 -9.99
C GLN A 24 7.75 -9.12 -10.78
N LEU A 25 8.18 -8.08 -11.50
CA LEU A 25 9.47 -8.07 -12.21
C LEU A 25 10.65 -8.27 -11.23
N SER A 26 10.59 -7.63 -10.07
CA SER A 26 11.59 -7.81 -9.02
C SER A 26 11.63 -9.25 -8.49
N ASP A 27 10.47 -9.88 -8.29
CA ASP A 27 10.34 -11.26 -7.85
C ASP A 27 10.85 -12.26 -8.93
N GLU A 28 10.71 -11.89 -10.20
CA GLU A 28 11.26 -12.64 -11.36
C GLU A 28 12.79 -12.40 -11.55
N GLY A 29 13.41 -11.55 -10.75
CA GLY A 29 14.85 -11.23 -10.84
C GLY A 29 15.21 -10.26 -11.97
N VAL A 30 14.23 -9.57 -12.56
CA VAL A 30 14.46 -8.60 -13.63
C VAL A 30 14.99 -7.30 -13.03
N SER A 31 16.19 -6.90 -13.42
CA SER A 31 16.86 -5.70 -12.92
C SER A 31 16.51 -4.42 -13.70
N ILE A 32 16.26 -4.53 -15.00
CA ILE A 32 15.96 -3.40 -15.89
C ILE A 32 14.73 -3.75 -16.73
N ALA A 33 13.78 -2.80 -16.85
CA ALA A 33 12.62 -2.93 -17.71
C ALA A 33 12.46 -1.69 -18.59
N SER A 34 12.10 -1.88 -19.87
CA SER A 34 11.78 -0.77 -20.76
C SER A 34 10.31 -0.35 -20.60
N SER A 35 9.97 0.84 -21.13
CA SER A 35 8.56 1.27 -21.22
C SER A 35 7.73 0.33 -22.08
N GLU A 36 8.35 -0.30 -23.09
CA GLU A 36 7.72 -1.30 -23.96
C GLU A 36 7.37 -2.58 -23.18
N GLU A 37 8.30 -3.06 -22.34
CA GLU A 37 8.07 -4.23 -21.47
C GLU A 37 6.95 -3.96 -20.47
N LEU A 38 7.02 -2.81 -19.78
CA LEU A 38 5.95 -2.39 -18.85
C LEU A 38 4.62 -2.24 -19.59
N GLY A 39 4.63 -1.65 -20.79
CA GLY A 39 3.45 -1.45 -21.63
C GLY A 39 2.77 -2.75 -22.00
N ARG A 40 3.55 -3.74 -22.40
CA ARG A 40 3.06 -5.08 -22.75
C ARG A 40 2.41 -5.78 -21.55
N ARG A 41 3.05 -5.74 -20.37
CA ARG A 41 2.53 -6.39 -19.16
C ARG A 41 1.26 -5.71 -18.65
N LEU A 42 1.16 -4.41 -18.79
CA LEU A 42 0.08 -3.61 -18.23
C LEU A 42 -1.04 -3.30 -19.24
N SER A 43 -0.84 -3.60 -20.51
CA SER A 43 -1.71 -3.18 -21.62
C SER A 43 -1.88 -1.65 -21.64
N ILE A 44 -0.76 -0.92 -21.48
CA ILE A 44 -0.69 0.54 -21.49
C ILE A 44 0.31 0.95 -22.58
N ASN A 45 -0.02 2.01 -23.33
CA ASN A 45 0.90 2.55 -24.32
C ASN A 45 2.23 2.98 -23.65
N PRO A 46 3.40 2.57 -24.19
CA PRO A 46 4.71 2.96 -23.66
C PRO A 46 4.92 4.46 -23.51
N GLU A 47 4.39 5.25 -24.44
CA GLU A 47 4.43 6.72 -24.34
C GLU A 47 3.66 7.25 -23.12
N GLN A 48 2.49 6.65 -22.82
CA GLN A 48 1.72 7.00 -21.64
C GLN A 48 2.49 6.68 -20.36
N ILE A 49 3.18 5.53 -20.32
CA ILE A 49 4.03 5.16 -19.15
C ILE A 49 5.14 6.19 -18.96
N ARG A 50 5.83 6.57 -20.03
CA ARG A 50 6.89 7.60 -19.98
C ARG A 50 6.33 8.93 -19.47
N LYS A 51 5.17 9.36 -19.97
CA LYS A 51 4.51 10.58 -19.54
C LYS A 51 4.08 10.53 -18.08
N ASP A 52 3.47 9.43 -17.64
CA ASP A 52 3.05 9.25 -16.27
C ASP A 52 4.23 9.29 -15.31
N LEU A 53 5.29 8.54 -15.59
CA LEU A 53 6.46 8.48 -14.72
C LEU A 53 7.19 9.83 -14.67
N THR A 54 7.30 10.54 -15.78
CA THR A 54 7.93 11.89 -15.82
C THR A 54 7.17 12.90 -14.94
N ALA A 55 5.86 12.73 -14.73
CA ALA A 55 5.09 13.60 -13.86
C ALA A 55 5.51 13.51 -12.36
N PHE A 56 6.14 12.42 -11.96
CA PHE A 56 6.60 12.20 -10.58
C PHE A 56 8.12 12.33 -10.40
N GLY A 57 8.87 12.48 -11.49
CA GLY A 57 10.32 12.63 -11.45
C GLY A 57 11.02 12.10 -12.70
N GLN A 58 12.34 12.22 -12.70
CA GLN A 58 13.16 11.65 -13.78
C GLN A 58 13.56 10.22 -13.40
N PHE A 59 12.87 9.25 -13.96
CA PHE A 59 13.16 7.84 -13.76
C PHE A 59 13.80 7.23 -15.01
N GLY A 60 14.75 6.33 -14.77
CA GLY A 60 15.41 5.59 -15.84
C GLY A 60 16.48 6.39 -16.60
N LYS A 61 17.08 5.74 -17.57
CA LYS A 61 18.10 6.30 -18.45
C LYS A 61 17.71 6.08 -19.90
N LYS A 62 17.87 7.14 -20.71
CA LYS A 62 17.61 7.07 -22.15
C LYS A 62 18.44 5.95 -22.81
N GLY A 63 17.77 5.07 -23.53
CA GLY A 63 18.39 3.92 -24.19
C GLY A 63 18.65 2.71 -23.29
N VAL A 64 18.45 2.83 -21.98
CA VAL A 64 18.63 1.72 -21.01
C VAL A 64 17.29 1.22 -20.51
N GLY A 65 16.41 2.12 -20.06
CA GLY A 65 15.16 1.81 -19.41
C GLY A 65 15.16 2.19 -17.93
N TYR A 66 14.31 1.52 -17.16
CA TYR A 66 14.10 1.76 -15.74
C TYR A 66 14.78 0.67 -14.91
N TYR A 67 15.52 1.06 -13.89
CA TYR A 67 15.99 0.13 -12.87
C TYR A 67 14.79 -0.27 -11.99
N VAL A 68 14.42 -1.54 -12.04
CA VAL A 68 13.18 -2.06 -11.43
C VAL A 68 13.14 -1.80 -9.92
N ALA A 69 14.24 -2.02 -9.22
CA ALA A 69 14.32 -1.81 -7.78
C ALA A 69 14.12 -0.32 -7.42
N GLU A 70 14.85 0.58 -8.09
CA GLU A 70 14.79 2.02 -7.84
C GLU A 70 13.41 2.61 -8.16
N LEU A 71 12.83 2.21 -9.31
CA LEU A 71 11.50 2.69 -9.71
C LEU A 71 10.41 2.16 -8.77
N LYS A 72 10.52 0.89 -8.34
CA LYS A 72 9.60 0.29 -7.37
C LYS A 72 9.62 1.04 -6.04
N GLU A 73 10.82 1.33 -5.52
CA GLU A 73 11.00 2.07 -4.28
C GLU A 73 10.42 3.49 -4.39
N SER A 74 10.73 4.20 -5.47
CA SER A 74 10.23 5.55 -5.71
C SER A 74 8.71 5.61 -5.80
N ILE A 75 8.09 4.69 -6.55
CA ILE A 75 6.61 4.61 -6.63
C ILE A 75 6.03 4.17 -5.28
N GLY A 76 6.69 3.27 -4.56
CA GLY A 76 6.30 2.86 -3.22
C GLY A 76 6.25 4.03 -2.25
N GLY A 77 7.26 4.90 -2.26
CA GLY A 77 7.29 6.14 -1.48
C GLY A 77 6.16 7.11 -1.85
N ILE A 78 5.89 7.30 -3.15
CA ILE A 78 4.77 8.13 -3.63
C ILE A 78 3.42 7.58 -3.16
N LEU A 79 3.26 6.27 -3.14
CA LEU A 79 2.06 5.58 -2.65
C LEU A 79 1.99 5.51 -1.11
N GLY A 80 3.04 5.96 -0.41
CA GLY A 80 3.12 5.90 1.05
C GLY A 80 3.29 4.48 1.61
N LEU A 81 3.78 3.53 0.80
CA LEU A 81 3.95 2.13 1.20
C LEU A 81 5.19 1.91 2.10
N ASP A 82 6.04 2.90 2.22
CA ASP A 82 7.15 3.01 3.16
C ASP A 82 6.69 3.52 4.54
N GLN A 83 5.50 4.11 4.60
CA GLN A 83 4.88 4.54 5.84
C GLN A 83 4.11 3.34 6.42
N HIS A 84 4.56 2.84 7.56
CA HIS A 84 3.84 1.81 8.30
C HIS A 84 2.57 2.41 8.92
N LEU A 85 1.51 2.54 8.09
CA LEU A 85 0.23 3.08 8.54
C LEU A 85 -0.40 2.15 9.58
N SER A 86 -0.76 2.70 10.73
CA SER A 86 -1.43 1.97 11.79
C SER A 86 -2.90 1.80 11.46
N LEU A 87 -3.38 0.56 11.46
CA LEU A 87 -4.79 0.24 11.25
C LEU A 87 -5.42 -0.46 12.47
N ALA A 88 -6.71 -0.28 12.60
CA ALA A 88 -7.54 -1.06 13.50
C ALA A 88 -8.58 -1.88 12.72
N ILE A 89 -8.93 -3.04 13.25
CA ILE A 89 -10.07 -3.84 12.79
C ILE A 89 -11.20 -3.67 13.80
N VAL A 90 -12.38 -3.35 13.30
CA VAL A 90 -13.60 -3.21 14.10
C VAL A 90 -14.57 -4.31 13.69
N GLY A 91 -14.85 -5.20 14.62
CA GLY A 91 -15.61 -6.43 14.41
C GLY A 91 -14.73 -7.66 14.30
N MET A 92 -14.91 -8.60 15.21
CA MET A 92 -14.14 -9.85 15.31
C MET A 92 -14.98 -11.07 14.89
N GLY A 93 -15.87 -10.86 13.90
CA GLY A 93 -16.55 -11.93 13.21
C GLY A 93 -15.61 -12.75 12.31
N HIS A 94 -16.16 -13.57 11.43
CA HIS A 94 -15.34 -14.41 10.53
C HIS A 94 -14.37 -13.60 9.65
N LEU A 95 -14.84 -12.46 9.12
CA LEU A 95 -14.01 -11.60 8.27
C LEU A 95 -12.91 -10.90 9.08
N GLY A 96 -13.28 -10.32 10.24
CA GLY A 96 -12.31 -9.65 11.10
C GLY A 96 -11.23 -10.61 11.61
N ALA A 97 -11.60 -11.83 12.01
CA ALA A 97 -10.65 -12.86 12.39
C ALA A 97 -9.71 -13.27 11.24
N ALA A 98 -10.25 -13.41 10.04
CA ALA A 98 -9.44 -13.72 8.86
C ALA A 98 -8.44 -12.61 8.55
N LEU A 99 -8.88 -11.35 8.58
CA LEU A 99 -8.03 -10.18 8.36
C LEU A 99 -6.96 -10.03 9.45
N ALA A 100 -7.34 -10.18 10.72
CA ALA A 100 -6.41 -10.05 11.85
C ALA A 100 -5.27 -11.09 11.82
N ASN A 101 -5.53 -12.27 11.26
CA ASN A 101 -4.53 -13.33 11.08
C ASN A 101 -3.80 -13.27 9.73
N TYR A 102 -4.17 -12.33 8.84
CA TYR A 102 -3.56 -12.24 7.52
C TYR A 102 -2.18 -11.59 7.58
N GLN A 103 -1.13 -12.37 7.45
CA GLN A 103 0.27 -11.91 7.45
C GLN A 103 0.61 -10.93 6.31
N GLY A 104 -0.26 -10.83 5.30
CA GLY A 104 -0.07 -9.91 4.17
C GLY A 104 -0.27 -8.42 4.54
N ILE A 105 -0.94 -8.11 5.66
CA ILE A 105 -1.15 -6.73 6.13
C ILE A 105 0.18 -6.00 6.30
N GLU A 106 1.15 -6.62 6.97
CA GLU A 106 2.47 -6.03 7.20
C GLU A 106 3.28 -5.90 5.91
N ARG A 107 3.15 -6.88 4.99
CA ARG A 107 3.80 -6.83 3.67
C ARG A 107 3.25 -5.72 2.77
N LEU A 108 2.04 -5.24 3.06
CA LEU A 108 1.39 -4.14 2.36
C LEU A 108 1.71 -2.77 3.00
N GLY A 109 2.59 -2.71 4.00
CA GLY A 109 2.97 -1.47 4.68
C GLY A 109 1.99 -1.04 5.78
N PHE A 110 1.10 -1.93 6.23
CA PHE A 110 0.19 -1.65 7.34
C PHE A 110 0.64 -2.35 8.61
N ARG A 111 0.40 -1.69 9.74
CA ARG A 111 0.60 -2.28 11.07
C ARG A 111 -0.76 -2.42 11.77
N LEU A 112 -1.20 -3.62 12.04
CA LEU A 112 -2.39 -3.83 12.85
C LEU A 112 -2.10 -3.36 14.28
N ALA A 113 -2.70 -2.26 14.70
CA ALA A 113 -2.44 -1.62 16.00
C ALA A 113 -3.47 -1.98 17.07
N ALA A 114 -4.73 -2.22 16.68
CA ALA A 114 -5.80 -2.59 17.59
C ALA A 114 -6.87 -3.44 16.89
N ILE A 115 -7.62 -4.18 17.68
CA ILE A 115 -8.79 -4.96 17.26
C ILE A 115 -9.90 -4.63 18.24
N PHE A 116 -11.08 -4.28 17.73
CA PHE A 116 -12.25 -3.91 18.54
C PHE A 116 -13.44 -4.80 18.26
N ASP A 117 -14.24 -5.05 19.28
CA ASP A 117 -15.56 -5.65 19.16
C ASP A 117 -16.52 -5.08 20.22
N SER A 118 -17.81 -5.20 19.99
CA SER A 118 -18.85 -4.85 20.96
C SER A 118 -19.35 -6.07 21.76
N ASN A 119 -19.01 -7.29 21.31
CA ASN A 119 -19.45 -8.53 21.94
C ASN A 119 -18.60 -8.85 23.17
N PRO A 120 -19.17 -8.84 24.38
CA PRO A 120 -18.42 -9.10 25.61
C PRO A 120 -17.80 -10.51 25.68
N VAL A 121 -18.29 -11.47 24.89
CA VAL A 121 -17.71 -12.82 24.81
C VAL A 121 -16.38 -12.81 24.06
N VAL A 122 -16.20 -11.88 23.14
CA VAL A 122 -15.00 -11.77 22.27
C VAL A 122 -13.98 -10.80 22.85
N ILE A 123 -14.44 -9.77 23.58
CA ILE A 123 -13.59 -8.79 24.24
C ILE A 123 -12.61 -9.49 25.20
N GLY A 124 -11.34 -9.12 25.14
CA GLY A 124 -10.25 -9.69 25.94
C GLY A 124 -9.65 -10.98 25.36
N THR A 125 -10.27 -11.61 24.35
CA THR A 125 -9.69 -12.79 23.70
C THR A 125 -8.39 -12.42 22.96
N ARG A 126 -7.49 -13.38 22.80
CA ARG A 126 -6.20 -13.18 22.14
C ARG A 126 -6.29 -13.49 20.65
N VAL A 127 -5.69 -12.58 19.84
CA VAL A 127 -5.53 -12.75 18.41
C VAL A 127 -4.06 -12.44 18.06
N GLY A 128 -3.25 -13.49 17.91
CA GLY A 128 -1.80 -13.36 17.82
C GLY A 128 -1.22 -12.73 19.10
N GLU A 129 -0.49 -11.64 18.97
CA GLU A 129 0.09 -10.89 20.10
C GLU A 129 -0.87 -9.86 20.72
N ARG A 130 -2.05 -9.65 20.09
CA ARG A 130 -3.01 -8.61 20.48
C ARG A 130 -4.19 -9.19 21.24
N ARG A 131 -4.92 -8.32 21.94
CA ARG A 131 -6.21 -8.64 22.55
C ARG A 131 -7.30 -7.85 21.86
N VAL A 132 -8.50 -8.41 21.81
CA VAL A 132 -9.69 -7.70 21.34
C VAL A 132 -10.09 -6.71 22.43
N GLU A 133 -10.21 -5.44 22.06
CA GLU A 133 -10.55 -4.33 22.94
C GLU A 133 -12.04 -4.00 22.83
N ASP A 134 -12.61 -3.44 23.88
CA ASP A 134 -13.99 -2.98 23.85
C ASP A 134 -14.08 -1.73 22.94
N ILE A 135 -15.06 -1.73 22.03
CA ILE A 135 -15.31 -0.61 21.11
C ILE A 135 -15.61 0.70 21.85
N ALA A 136 -16.07 0.63 23.08
CA ALA A 136 -16.30 1.81 23.93
C ALA A 136 -15.03 2.67 24.09
N TYR A 137 -13.85 2.06 24.03
CA TYR A 137 -12.55 2.75 24.14
C TYR A 137 -11.93 3.12 22.79
N LEU A 138 -12.68 2.98 21.68
CA LEU A 138 -12.17 3.21 20.32
C LEU A 138 -11.46 4.56 20.20
N ALA A 139 -12.12 5.66 20.61
CA ALA A 139 -11.60 7.01 20.44
C ALA A 139 -10.28 7.24 21.19
N GLU A 140 -10.21 6.73 22.42
CA GLU A 140 -9.02 6.83 23.26
C GLU A 140 -7.84 6.05 22.67
N ILE A 141 -8.06 4.79 22.30
CA ILE A 141 -7.02 3.90 21.77
C ILE A 141 -6.56 4.35 20.39
N VAL A 142 -7.47 4.87 19.54
CA VAL A 142 -7.13 5.45 18.24
C VAL A 142 -6.17 6.63 18.39
N ALA A 143 -6.45 7.51 19.35
CA ALA A 143 -5.59 8.66 19.63
C ALA A 143 -4.24 8.22 20.22
N GLU A 144 -4.24 7.36 21.24
CA GLU A 144 -3.04 6.87 21.94
C GLU A 144 -2.07 6.16 20.97
N ARG A 145 -2.59 5.28 20.11
CA ARG A 145 -1.78 4.46 19.19
C ARG A 145 -1.62 5.09 17.81
N SER A 146 -2.06 6.32 17.60
CA SER A 146 -2.00 7.06 16.32
C SER A 146 -2.51 6.21 15.14
N ILE A 147 -3.70 5.63 15.30
CA ILE A 147 -4.33 4.79 14.28
C ILE A 147 -4.92 5.68 13.19
N GLN A 148 -4.54 5.43 11.93
CA GLN A 148 -4.93 6.24 10.79
C GLN A 148 -6.03 5.60 9.94
N ILE A 149 -6.21 4.29 10.05
CA ILE A 149 -7.15 3.53 9.21
C ILE A 149 -8.02 2.63 10.09
N GLY A 150 -9.32 2.69 9.89
CA GLY A 150 -10.30 1.76 10.46
C GLY A 150 -10.85 0.82 9.39
N VAL A 151 -10.83 -0.48 9.63
CA VAL A 151 -11.44 -1.51 8.80
C VAL A 151 -12.63 -2.08 9.55
N ILE A 152 -13.83 -1.87 9.04
CA ILE A 152 -15.07 -2.44 9.61
C ILE A 152 -15.31 -3.79 8.93
N ALA A 153 -15.43 -4.87 9.73
CA ALA A 153 -15.50 -6.25 9.27
C ALA A 153 -16.67 -7.04 9.88
#